data_1d300ab5dc01b8f3ee0f6b4261ca78da
#
_entry.id   1d300ab5dc01b8f3ee0f6b4261ca78da
#
_cell.length_a   1.000
_cell.length_b   1.000
_cell.length_c   1.000
_cell.angle_alpha   90.00
_cell.angle_beta   90.00
_cell.angle_gamma   90.00
#
_symmetry.space_group_name_H-M   'P 1'
#
loop_
_entity.id
_entity.type
_entity.pdbx_description
1 polymer ?
#
loop_
_entity_poly.entity_id
_entity_poly.type
_entity_poly.pdbx_seq_one_letter_code
_entity_poly.pdbx_strand_id
1 'polypeptide(L)'
;MTNTPPYPSTPSGRPYRYPGVQPFTTAQSEVFFGRDQDIADLYRLIRREALVVLYGKSGLGKSSLLNAGIVPHSLQAAEYEPVVIKFGAWTEGKTDTPLDLTKAYLNAGQAPSPTLQALLPEEDSLWRCAKNRQLNGAGRPLLLFDQFEELFTYPEAAIQAFRQELAELLHTELPLRYRRLLDAGAAPELSEAEEDALETPLEARIVFAIRSDRMHLLHQLADTLPNILRHLYELRALRPEDARAAIVEPAQKTGEFCTPSFTWAAPALSNLLGYLQDPDDDNRVEAILLQLLCQYFEEKLVDQQGLTQIEARHLGEFEQIIENYYHDKLGSLPNERRDRKSVV
;
A
#
# COMPACT_ATOMS: atom_id res chain seq x y z
N MET A 1 0.06 -18.00 4.40
CA MET A 1 0.25 -17.71 2.96
C MET A 1 -0.96 -18.26 2.20
N THR A 2 -2.04 -17.53 2.11
CA THR A 2 -3.15 -17.86 1.21
C THR A 2 -2.91 -17.08 -0.08
N ASN A 3 -2.37 -17.78 -1.06
CA ASN A 3 -2.20 -17.31 -2.43
C ASN A 3 -3.58 -17.27 -3.11
N THR A 4 -4.42 -16.33 -2.72
CA THR A 4 -5.59 -15.98 -3.53
C THR A 4 -5.04 -15.12 -4.67
N PRO A 5 -5.18 -15.52 -5.94
CA PRO A 5 -4.76 -14.69 -7.05
C PRO A 5 -5.48 -13.34 -6.94
N PRO A 6 -4.77 -12.23 -7.06
CA PRO A 6 -5.32 -10.88 -6.84
C PRO A 6 -6.33 -10.44 -7.89
N TYR A 7 -6.66 -11.31 -8.85
CA TYR A 7 -7.58 -11.02 -9.95
C TYR A 7 -8.73 -12.01 -10.02
N PRO A 8 -9.94 -11.57 -10.42
CA PRO A 8 -10.89 -12.49 -10.96
C PRO A 8 -10.19 -13.22 -12.11
N SER A 9 -10.18 -14.55 -12.04
CA SER A 9 -9.55 -15.39 -13.06
C SER A 9 -10.19 -15.07 -14.42
N THR A 10 -9.48 -14.29 -15.23
CA THR A 10 -9.81 -14.10 -16.62
C THR A 10 -9.63 -15.44 -17.34
N PRO A 11 -10.40 -15.75 -18.39
CA PRO A 11 -10.23 -17.00 -19.15
C PRO A 11 -8.80 -17.22 -19.65
N SER A 12 -8.03 -16.16 -19.86
CA SER A 12 -6.64 -16.19 -20.31
C SER A 12 -5.61 -16.25 -19.18
N GLY A 13 -6.01 -16.05 -17.92
CA GLY A 13 -5.09 -15.90 -16.76
C GLY A 13 -4.27 -14.62 -16.77
N ARG A 14 -4.50 -13.70 -17.73
CA ARG A 14 -3.81 -12.41 -17.85
C ARG A 14 -4.63 -11.29 -17.24
N PRO A 15 -4.00 -10.23 -16.71
CA PRO A 15 -4.72 -9.11 -16.12
C PRO A 15 -5.31 -8.17 -17.18
N TYR A 16 -6.36 -7.43 -16.82
CA TYR A 16 -6.73 -6.18 -17.49
C TYR A 16 -5.79 -5.05 -17.06
N ARG A 17 -5.70 -3.99 -17.88
CA ARG A 17 -4.89 -2.80 -17.55
C ARG A 17 -5.47 -2.00 -16.38
N TYR A 18 -6.80 -2.02 -16.26
CA TYR A 18 -7.51 -1.35 -15.19
C TYR A 18 -8.02 -2.39 -14.18
N PRO A 19 -7.54 -2.35 -12.92
CA PRO A 19 -7.94 -3.34 -11.90
C PRO A 19 -9.33 -3.09 -11.30
N GLY A 20 -10.03 -2.04 -11.73
CA GLY A 20 -11.36 -1.65 -11.24
C GLY A 20 -11.31 -1.24 -9.77
N VAL A 21 -12.11 -1.90 -8.93
CA VAL A 21 -12.19 -1.58 -7.48
C VAL A 21 -11.02 -2.18 -6.67
N GLN A 22 -10.19 -3.01 -7.27
CA GLN A 22 -9.02 -3.56 -6.60
C GLN A 22 -7.87 -2.55 -6.64
N PRO A 23 -7.02 -2.50 -5.61
CA PRO A 23 -5.82 -1.68 -5.67
C PRO A 23 -4.84 -2.24 -6.70
N PHE A 24 -4.14 -1.36 -7.38
CA PHE A 24 -2.99 -1.75 -8.19
C PHE A 24 -1.95 -2.47 -7.32
N THR A 25 -1.34 -3.50 -7.90
CA THR A 25 -0.23 -4.24 -7.30
C THR A 25 1.12 -3.71 -7.83
N THR A 26 2.22 -4.11 -7.21
CA THR A 26 3.58 -3.78 -7.69
C THR A 26 3.83 -4.25 -9.12
N ALA A 27 3.29 -5.41 -9.50
CA ALA A 27 3.41 -5.96 -10.86
C ALA A 27 2.69 -5.11 -11.93
N GLN A 28 1.76 -4.24 -11.52
CA GLN A 28 1.00 -3.37 -12.41
C GLN A 28 1.54 -1.92 -12.43
N SER A 29 2.71 -1.67 -11.89
CA SER A 29 3.32 -0.33 -11.85
C SER A 29 3.45 0.29 -13.25
N GLU A 30 3.66 -0.50 -14.28
CA GLU A 30 3.79 -0.05 -15.67
C GLU A 30 2.51 0.54 -16.28
N VAL A 31 1.35 0.25 -15.66
CA VAL A 31 0.03 0.79 -16.05
C VAL A 31 -0.58 1.71 -14.98
N PHE A 32 0.20 2.10 -13.97
CA PHE A 32 -0.20 3.02 -12.93
C PHE A 32 0.21 4.45 -13.27
N PHE A 33 -0.70 5.23 -13.81
CA PHE A 33 -0.49 6.61 -14.29
C PHE A 33 -1.36 7.63 -13.55
N GLY A 34 -0.99 8.90 -13.68
CA GLY A 34 -1.73 10.03 -13.11
C GLY A 34 -1.47 10.25 -11.62
N ARG A 35 -0.40 9.66 -11.06
CA ARG A 35 0.02 9.86 -9.68
C ARG A 35 1.51 10.21 -9.53
N ASP A 36 2.16 10.59 -10.62
CA ASP A 36 3.60 10.85 -10.65
C ASP A 36 4.00 11.94 -9.66
N GLN A 37 3.20 13.02 -9.57
CA GLN A 37 3.44 14.10 -8.60
C GLN A 37 3.25 13.61 -7.16
N ASP A 38 2.18 12.84 -6.88
CA ASP A 38 1.94 12.26 -5.56
C ASP A 38 3.08 11.32 -5.13
N ILE A 39 3.59 10.50 -6.07
CA ILE A 39 4.74 9.62 -5.83
C ILE A 39 5.98 10.44 -5.46
N ALA A 40 6.31 11.45 -6.28
CA ALA A 40 7.49 12.28 -6.07
C ALA A 40 7.44 13.05 -4.74
N ASP A 41 6.29 13.63 -4.40
CA ASP A 41 6.13 14.44 -3.20
C ASP A 41 6.11 13.56 -1.93
N LEU A 42 5.39 12.46 -1.94
CA LEU A 42 5.36 11.51 -0.82
C LEU A 42 6.74 10.89 -0.60
N TYR A 43 7.44 10.49 -1.67
CA TYR A 43 8.79 9.91 -1.54
C TYR A 43 9.80 10.93 -1.02
N ARG A 44 9.71 12.21 -1.45
CA ARG A 44 10.52 13.29 -0.91
C ARG A 44 10.29 13.48 0.60
N LEU A 45 9.04 13.34 1.06
CA LEU A 45 8.70 13.41 2.48
C LEU A 45 9.26 12.20 3.25
N ILE A 46 9.16 10.99 2.71
CA ILE A 46 9.72 9.76 3.27
C ILE A 46 11.25 9.88 3.47
N ARG A 47 11.96 10.46 2.52
CA ARG A 47 13.42 10.66 2.62
C ARG A 47 13.82 11.60 3.77
N ARG A 48 12.98 12.56 4.10
CA ARG A 48 13.27 13.58 5.11
C ARG A 48 12.84 13.18 6.50
N GLU A 49 11.76 12.42 6.62
CA GLU A 49 11.05 12.21 7.87
C GLU A 49 10.98 10.72 8.21
N ALA A 50 11.25 10.37 9.47
CA ALA A 50 11.22 8.96 9.91
C ALA A 50 9.80 8.39 9.94
N LEU A 51 8.80 9.23 10.17
CA LEU A 51 7.39 8.84 10.27
C LEU A 51 6.52 9.81 9.47
N VAL A 52 5.74 9.26 8.52
CA VAL A 52 4.81 10.00 7.66
C VAL A 52 3.43 9.37 7.73
N VAL A 53 2.39 10.18 7.75
CA VAL A 53 1.00 9.73 7.63
C VAL A 53 0.46 10.11 6.25
N LEU A 54 0.15 9.10 5.44
CA LEU A 54 -0.59 9.22 4.19
C LEU A 54 -2.09 9.08 4.50
N TYR A 55 -2.87 10.13 4.31
CA TYR A 55 -4.29 10.07 4.56
C TYR A 55 -5.13 10.53 3.37
N GLY A 56 -6.41 10.16 3.37
CA GLY A 56 -7.37 10.52 2.31
C GLY A 56 -8.63 9.70 2.42
N LYS A 57 -9.70 10.12 1.74
CA LYS A 57 -10.96 9.39 1.70
C LYS A 57 -10.76 7.94 1.20
N SER A 58 -11.73 7.07 1.48
CA SER A 58 -11.75 5.73 0.88
C SER A 58 -11.86 5.84 -0.64
N GLY A 59 -11.26 4.92 -1.39
CA GLY A 59 -11.36 4.90 -2.86
C GLY A 59 -10.42 5.85 -3.62
N LEU A 60 -9.65 6.74 -2.95
CA LEU A 60 -8.71 7.64 -3.62
C LEU A 60 -7.43 6.95 -4.12
N GLY A 61 -7.20 5.67 -3.77
CA GLY A 61 -6.06 4.91 -4.28
C GLY A 61 -4.83 4.92 -3.38
N LYS A 62 -4.95 5.11 -2.04
CA LYS A 62 -3.81 5.03 -1.11
C LYS A 62 -3.03 3.72 -1.24
N SER A 63 -3.71 2.59 -1.23
CA SER A 63 -3.09 1.27 -1.40
C SER A 63 -2.40 1.12 -2.76
N SER A 64 -3.00 1.66 -3.82
CA SER A 64 -2.41 1.68 -5.18
C SER A 64 -1.15 2.55 -5.22
N LEU A 65 -1.19 3.74 -4.59
CA LEU A 65 -0.05 4.64 -4.50
C LEU A 65 1.12 3.97 -3.77
N LEU A 66 0.86 3.26 -2.67
CA LEU A 66 1.90 2.50 -1.97
C LEU A 66 2.46 1.37 -2.84
N ASN A 67 1.59 0.49 -3.37
CA ASN A 67 2.01 -0.74 -4.05
C ASN A 67 2.61 -0.49 -5.44
N ALA A 68 1.94 0.32 -6.27
CA ALA A 68 2.35 0.54 -7.66
C ALA A 68 3.15 1.84 -7.87
N GLY A 69 3.15 2.75 -6.88
CA GLY A 69 3.91 3.98 -6.91
C GLY A 69 5.18 3.91 -6.04
N ILE A 70 5.01 3.90 -4.72
CA ILE A 70 6.13 4.05 -3.77
C ILE A 70 7.05 2.83 -3.77
N VAL A 71 6.52 1.60 -3.79
CA VAL A 71 7.35 0.39 -3.78
C VAL A 71 8.27 0.33 -5.00
N PRO A 72 7.80 0.43 -6.26
CA PRO A 72 8.68 0.39 -7.43
C PRO A 72 9.67 1.56 -7.45
N HIS A 73 9.23 2.76 -7.07
CA HIS A 73 10.09 3.95 -7.01
C HIS A 73 11.23 3.78 -6.00
N SER A 74 10.93 3.23 -4.81
CA SER A 74 11.92 2.95 -3.77
C SER A 74 12.94 1.90 -4.21
N LEU A 75 12.48 0.82 -4.86
CA LEU A 75 13.36 -0.22 -5.39
C LEU A 75 14.29 0.30 -6.49
N GLN A 76 13.77 1.17 -7.37
CA GLN A 76 14.56 1.79 -8.43
C GLN A 76 15.61 2.77 -7.87
N ALA A 77 15.25 3.53 -6.83
CA ALA A 77 16.17 4.45 -6.16
C ALA A 77 17.23 3.72 -5.32
N ALA A 78 16.99 2.47 -4.94
CA ALA A 78 17.87 1.62 -4.11
C ALA A 78 18.30 2.27 -2.77
N GLU A 79 17.51 3.22 -2.25
CA GLU A 79 17.77 3.89 -0.97
C GLU A 79 17.14 3.16 0.20
N TYR A 80 15.94 2.60 -0.02
CA TYR A 80 15.14 1.91 1.00
C TYR A 80 14.63 0.58 0.48
N GLU A 81 14.46 -0.37 1.39
CA GLU A 81 13.79 -1.64 1.13
C GLU A 81 12.33 -1.55 1.61
N PRO A 82 11.35 -1.47 0.70
CA PRO A 82 9.95 -1.33 1.07
C PRO A 82 9.34 -2.67 1.50
N VAL A 83 8.61 -2.63 2.62
CA VAL A 83 7.83 -3.76 3.16
C VAL A 83 6.41 -3.27 3.37
N VAL A 84 5.46 -3.79 2.58
CA VAL A 84 4.04 -3.46 2.72
C VAL A 84 3.39 -4.38 3.74
N ILE A 85 2.77 -3.80 4.77
CA ILE A 85 2.19 -4.51 5.91
C ILE A 85 0.71 -4.21 6.00
N LYS A 86 -0.11 -5.26 6.15
CA LYS A 86 -1.56 -5.18 6.38
C LYS A 86 -1.92 -6.03 7.59
N PHE A 87 -2.66 -5.45 8.53
CA PHE A 87 -3.08 -6.18 9.71
C PHE A 87 -4.34 -7.03 9.46
N GLY A 88 -5.27 -6.54 8.66
CA GLY A 88 -6.63 -7.04 8.62
C GLY A 88 -7.36 -6.72 9.93
N ALA A 89 -8.66 -6.46 9.87
CA ALA A 89 -9.45 -6.20 11.07
C ALA A 89 -9.37 -7.40 12.04
N TRP A 90 -9.33 -7.09 13.34
CA TRP A 90 -9.40 -8.13 14.36
C TRP A 90 -10.80 -8.74 14.41
N THR A 91 -10.84 -10.04 14.57
CA THR A 91 -12.06 -10.82 14.76
C THR A 91 -11.85 -11.79 15.92
N GLU A 92 -12.92 -12.16 16.62
CA GLU A 92 -12.85 -13.13 17.71
C GLU A 92 -12.23 -14.44 17.21
N GLY A 93 -11.24 -14.94 17.97
CA GLY A 93 -10.46 -16.13 17.60
C GLY A 93 -9.21 -15.86 16.75
N LYS A 94 -8.95 -14.61 16.32
CA LYS A 94 -7.69 -14.25 15.67
C LYS A 94 -6.57 -14.21 16.71
N THR A 95 -5.51 -15.00 16.49
CA THR A 95 -4.37 -15.16 17.39
C THR A 95 -3.22 -14.22 17.08
N ASP A 96 -3.01 -13.91 15.80
CA ASP A 96 -1.89 -13.07 15.38
C ASP A 96 -2.14 -11.61 15.77
N THR A 97 -1.20 -11.04 16.50
CA THR A 97 -1.20 -9.63 16.88
C THR A 97 -0.61 -8.74 15.76
N PRO A 98 -0.83 -7.42 15.79
CA PRO A 98 -0.15 -6.49 14.85
C PRO A 98 1.37 -6.61 14.90
N LEU A 99 1.93 -6.90 16.07
CA LEU A 99 3.35 -7.12 16.27
C LEU A 99 3.82 -8.40 15.57
N ASP A 100 3.13 -9.54 15.76
CA ASP A 100 3.45 -10.81 15.11
C ASP A 100 3.39 -10.70 13.60
N LEU A 101 2.34 -10.05 13.07
CA LEU A 101 2.20 -9.80 11.64
C LEU A 101 3.36 -8.97 11.10
N THR A 102 3.74 -7.87 11.79
CA THR A 102 4.85 -7.02 11.36
C THR A 102 6.17 -7.79 11.34
N LYS A 103 6.45 -8.58 12.38
CA LYS A 103 7.64 -9.45 12.43
C LYS A 103 7.64 -10.49 11.31
N ALA A 104 6.48 -11.11 11.03
CA ALA A 104 6.34 -12.07 9.94
C ALA A 104 6.69 -11.46 8.58
N TYR A 105 6.22 -10.21 8.31
CA TYR A 105 6.56 -9.48 7.08
C TYR A 105 8.07 -9.15 7.03
N LEU A 106 8.66 -8.70 8.14
CA LEU A 106 10.08 -8.37 8.19
C LEU A 106 10.98 -9.61 8.06
N ASN A 107 10.56 -10.75 8.58
CA ASN A 107 11.34 -12.00 8.50
C ASN A 107 11.11 -12.78 7.21
N ALA A 108 10.15 -12.37 6.37
CA ALA A 108 9.85 -13.08 5.13
C ALA A 108 11.06 -13.11 4.18
N GLY A 109 11.51 -14.32 3.84
CA GLY A 109 12.66 -14.53 2.94
C GLY A 109 14.03 -14.19 3.55
N GLN A 110 14.11 -13.93 4.87
CA GLN A 110 15.35 -13.61 5.55
C GLN A 110 15.91 -14.80 6.32
N ALA A 111 17.21 -15.04 6.17
CA ALA A 111 17.93 -15.96 7.04
C ALA A 111 18.25 -15.26 8.39
N PRO A 112 18.28 -15.98 9.51
CA PRO A 112 18.74 -15.41 10.78
C PRO A 112 20.20 -14.98 10.69
N SER A 113 20.51 -13.76 11.15
CA SER A 113 21.90 -13.29 11.25
C SER A 113 22.65 -14.05 12.35
N PRO A 114 23.78 -14.69 12.04
CA PRO A 114 24.58 -15.36 13.05
C PRO A 114 25.01 -14.43 14.19
N THR A 115 25.38 -13.19 13.88
CA THR A 115 25.79 -12.17 14.86
C THR A 115 24.68 -11.88 15.87
N LEU A 116 23.45 -11.60 15.41
CA LEU A 116 22.30 -11.34 16.30
C LEU A 116 21.93 -12.58 17.10
N GLN A 117 22.05 -13.76 16.51
CA GLN A 117 21.74 -15.02 17.18
C GLN A 117 22.76 -15.37 18.26
N ALA A 118 24.03 -15.04 18.05
CA ALA A 118 25.08 -15.24 19.04
C ALA A 118 24.95 -14.28 20.24
N LEU A 119 24.53 -13.03 19.99
CA LEU A 119 24.40 -12.00 21.02
C LEU A 119 23.18 -12.25 21.95
N LEU A 120 22.00 -12.39 21.39
CA LEU A 120 20.72 -12.53 22.10
C LEU A 120 19.82 -13.53 21.35
N PRO A 121 20.03 -14.86 21.55
CA PRO A 121 19.31 -15.89 20.78
C PRO A 121 17.80 -15.86 20.97
N GLU A 122 17.31 -15.53 22.16
CA GLU A 122 15.89 -15.52 22.50
C GLU A 122 15.20 -14.17 22.27
N GLU A 123 15.95 -13.16 21.83
CA GLU A 123 15.37 -11.84 21.60
C GLU A 123 14.59 -11.82 20.29
N ASP A 124 13.36 -11.26 20.32
CA ASP A 124 12.43 -11.22 19.20
C ASP A 124 11.71 -9.87 19.15
N SER A 125 12.46 -8.78 18.84
CA SER A 125 11.91 -7.44 18.67
C SER A 125 11.78 -7.03 17.21
N LEU A 126 10.98 -5.99 16.92
CA LEU A 126 10.94 -5.38 15.59
C LEU A 126 12.29 -4.81 15.19
N TRP A 127 13.02 -4.23 16.15
CA TRP A 127 14.37 -3.73 15.90
C TRP A 127 15.28 -4.86 15.40
N ARG A 128 15.25 -6.02 16.07
CA ARG A 128 16.05 -7.19 15.65
C ARG A 128 15.65 -7.67 14.26
N CYS A 129 14.36 -7.79 13.97
CA CYS A 129 13.88 -8.22 12.65
C CYS A 129 14.38 -7.26 11.54
N ALA A 130 14.28 -5.96 11.76
CA ALA A 130 14.75 -4.95 10.81
C ALA A 130 16.29 -4.94 10.68
N LYS A 131 17.01 -5.09 11.82
CA LYS A 131 18.48 -5.17 11.83
C LYS A 131 18.96 -6.43 11.11
N ASN A 132 18.27 -7.55 11.28
CA ASN A 132 18.55 -8.79 10.57
C ASN A 132 18.51 -8.59 9.05
N ARG A 133 17.50 -7.86 8.54
CA ARG A 133 17.42 -7.51 7.11
C ARG A 133 18.60 -6.66 6.66
N GLN A 134 18.94 -5.63 7.44
CA GLN A 134 20.09 -4.77 7.14
C GLN A 134 21.42 -5.56 7.09
N LEU A 135 21.65 -6.44 8.06
CA LEU A 135 22.85 -7.29 8.10
C LEU A 135 22.90 -8.31 6.95
N ASN A 136 21.76 -8.72 6.43
CA ASN A 136 21.66 -9.59 5.25
C ASN A 136 21.80 -8.81 3.92
N GLY A 137 22.18 -7.54 3.96
CA GLY A 137 22.41 -6.72 2.77
C GLY A 137 21.16 -6.06 2.19
N ALA A 138 20.03 -6.13 2.90
CA ALA A 138 18.87 -5.33 2.58
C ALA A 138 19.17 -3.84 2.83
N GLY A 139 18.54 -2.96 2.08
CA GLY A 139 18.64 -1.52 2.28
C GLY A 139 18.01 -1.05 3.60
N ARG A 140 17.95 0.27 3.79
CA ARG A 140 17.24 0.87 4.93
C ARG A 140 15.78 0.45 4.92
N PRO A 141 15.18 -0.01 6.03
CA PRO A 141 13.81 -0.51 6.04
C PRO A 141 12.80 0.64 5.84
N LEU A 142 11.88 0.46 4.88
CA LEU A 142 10.72 1.32 4.66
C LEU A 142 9.45 0.53 4.93
N LEU A 143 8.83 0.74 6.09
CA LEU A 143 7.61 0.05 6.49
C LEU A 143 6.39 0.85 6.02
N LEU A 144 5.61 0.24 5.14
CA LEU A 144 4.40 0.81 4.55
C LEU A 144 3.17 0.11 5.13
N PHE A 145 2.58 0.68 6.17
CA PHE A 145 1.37 0.12 6.79
C PHE A 145 0.14 0.58 6.01
N ASP A 146 -0.47 -0.34 5.27
CA ASP A 146 -1.69 -0.08 4.50
C ASP A 146 -2.93 -0.43 5.32
N GLN A 147 -3.97 0.41 5.24
CA GLN A 147 -5.19 0.32 6.04
C GLN A 147 -4.89 0.34 7.55
N PHE A 148 -4.04 1.28 7.97
CA PHE A 148 -3.53 1.34 9.35
C PHE A 148 -4.63 1.52 10.41
N GLU A 149 -5.82 2.01 10.03
CA GLU A 149 -6.99 2.06 10.91
C GLU A 149 -7.39 0.70 11.49
N GLU A 150 -7.04 -0.41 10.83
CA GLU A 150 -7.33 -1.77 11.30
C GLU A 150 -6.58 -2.12 12.60
N LEU A 151 -5.45 -1.47 12.90
CA LEU A 151 -4.76 -1.59 14.18
C LEU A 151 -5.71 -1.37 15.36
N PHE A 152 -6.57 -0.36 15.27
CA PHE A 152 -7.45 0.06 16.35
C PHE A 152 -8.66 -0.86 16.56
N THR A 153 -8.76 -1.95 15.81
CA THR A 153 -9.73 -3.02 16.05
C THR A 153 -9.20 -4.10 17.00
N TYR A 154 -7.90 -4.13 17.24
CA TYR A 154 -7.24 -5.12 18.10
C TYR A 154 -7.40 -4.78 19.59
N PRO A 155 -7.23 -5.76 20.49
CA PRO A 155 -7.20 -5.50 21.92
C PRO A 155 -6.12 -4.50 22.32
N GLU A 156 -6.41 -3.64 23.32
CA GLU A 156 -5.51 -2.56 23.76
C GLU A 156 -4.10 -3.08 24.12
N ALA A 157 -3.99 -4.23 24.77
CA ALA A 157 -2.69 -4.81 25.10
C ALA A 157 -1.82 -5.11 23.85
N ALA A 158 -2.45 -5.54 22.75
CA ALA A 158 -1.74 -5.79 21.49
C ALA A 158 -1.32 -4.47 20.81
N ILE A 159 -2.15 -3.44 20.89
CA ILE A 159 -1.81 -2.10 20.39
C ILE A 159 -0.64 -1.52 21.19
N GLN A 160 -0.65 -1.66 22.52
CA GLN A 160 0.42 -1.20 23.40
C GLN A 160 1.75 -1.89 23.11
N ALA A 161 1.76 -3.21 22.97
CA ALA A 161 2.96 -3.96 22.62
C ALA A 161 3.52 -3.49 21.27
N PHE A 162 2.67 -3.37 20.26
CA PHE A 162 3.06 -2.90 18.93
C PHE A 162 3.66 -1.50 18.95
N ARG A 163 3.03 -0.53 19.63
CA ARG A 163 3.52 0.86 19.64
C ARG A 163 4.86 1.02 20.38
N GLN A 164 5.12 0.22 21.41
CA GLN A 164 6.39 0.23 22.15
C GLN A 164 7.54 -0.26 21.28
N GLU A 165 7.35 -1.38 20.61
CA GLU A 165 8.34 -1.96 19.68
C GLU A 165 8.58 -1.04 18.46
N LEU A 166 7.52 -0.39 17.96
CA LEU A 166 7.63 0.54 16.86
C LEU A 166 8.39 1.80 17.24
N ALA A 167 8.20 2.29 18.47
CA ALA A 167 8.97 3.42 19.00
C ALA A 167 10.45 3.06 19.12
N GLU A 168 10.79 1.87 19.59
CA GLU A 168 12.18 1.39 19.64
C GLU A 168 12.79 1.33 18.23
N LEU A 169 12.05 0.83 17.24
CA LEU A 169 12.51 0.75 15.85
C LEU A 169 12.84 2.13 15.26
N LEU A 170 12.11 3.17 15.67
CA LEU A 170 12.35 4.56 15.22
C LEU A 170 13.57 5.21 15.88
N HIS A 171 14.08 4.65 16.98
CA HIS A 171 15.34 5.09 17.54
C HIS A 171 16.49 4.57 16.66
N THR A 172 17.41 5.47 16.32
CA THR A 172 18.56 5.15 15.46
C THR A 172 19.69 4.45 16.22
N GLU A 173 19.65 4.51 17.55
CA GLU A 173 20.70 3.95 18.39
C GLU A 173 20.51 2.46 18.63
N LEU A 174 21.65 1.78 18.88
CA LEU A 174 21.66 0.39 19.31
C LEU A 174 20.88 0.24 20.63
N PRO A 175 19.88 -0.68 20.72
CA PRO A 175 19.11 -0.87 21.95
C PRO A 175 20.00 -1.20 23.16
N LEU A 176 19.63 -0.68 24.33
CA LEU A 176 20.43 -0.79 25.56
C LEU A 176 20.79 -2.24 25.94
N ARG A 177 19.93 -3.21 25.60
CA ARG A 177 20.18 -4.64 25.87
C ARG A 177 21.40 -5.16 25.09
N TYR A 178 21.60 -4.72 23.85
CA TYR A 178 22.78 -5.07 23.05
C TYR A 178 24.02 -4.31 23.54
N ARG A 179 23.88 -3.01 23.78
CA ARG A 179 24.99 -2.17 24.28
C ARG A 179 25.56 -2.71 25.59
N ARG A 180 24.70 -3.10 26.56
CA ARG A 180 25.15 -3.68 27.83
C ARG A 180 25.92 -4.99 27.66
N LEU A 181 25.56 -5.82 26.69
CA LEU A 181 26.32 -7.06 26.41
C LEU A 181 27.70 -6.77 25.84
N LEU A 182 27.82 -5.82 24.91
CA LEU A 182 29.09 -5.40 24.35
C LEU A 182 29.98 -4.75 25.42
N ASP A 183 29.45 -3.79 26.19
CA ASP A 183 30.20 -3.08 27.24
C ASP A 183 30.69 -3.99 28.38
N ALA A 184 29.91 -5.02 28.70
CA ALA A 184 30.25 -5.99 29.76
C ALA A 184 31.27 -7.04 29.30
N GLY A 185 31.68 -7.05 28.02
CA GLY A 185 32.52 -8.11 27.47
C GLY A 185 31.91 -9.51 27.57
N ALA A 186 30.55 -9.56 27.73
CA ALA A 186 29.79 -10.79 27.81
C ALA A 186 29.31 -11.28 26.43
N ALA A 187 29.57 -10.50 25.40
CA ALA A 187 29.34 -10.87 24.01
C ALA A 187 30.37 -11.90 23.55
N PRO A 188 30.02 -12.85 22.66
CA PRO A 188 31.01 -13.64 21.94
C PRO A 188 31.94 -12.70 21.17
N GLU A 189 33.16 -13.16 20.92
CA GLU A 189 34.13 -12.39 20.14
C GLU A 189 33.56 -12.09 18.75
N LEU A 190 33.19 -10.82 18.52
CA LEU A 190 32.81 -10.31 17.22
C LEU A 190 34.05 -9.78 16.49
N SER A 191 34.03 -9.88 15.18
CA SER A 191 35.00 -9.16 14.36
C SER A 191 34.68 -7.67 14.34
N GLU A 192 35.69 -6.82 14.12
CA GLU A 192 35.51 -5.37 13.97
C GLU A 192 34.43 -5.03 12.94
N ALA A 193 34.36 -5.78 11.83
CA ALA A 193 33.32 -5.58 10.80
C ALA A 193 31.90 -5.94 11.28
N GLU A 194 31.74 -6.92 12.18
CA GLU A 194 30.45 -7.28 12.77
C GLU A 194 29.99 -6.24 13.80
N GLU A 195 30.93 -5.71 14.58
CA GLU A 195 30.67 -4.61 15.52
C GLU A 195 30.22 -3.35 14.76
N ASP A 196 30.97 -2.92 13.74
CA ASP A 196 30.62 -1.78 12.89
C ASP A 196 29.24 -1.95 12.22
N ALA A 197 28.98 -3.15 11.71
CA ALA A 197 27.69 -3.45 11.08
C ALA A 197 26.52 -3.41 12.09
N LEU A 198 26.77 -3.88 13.33
CA LEU A 198 25.79 -3.84 14.40
C LEU A 198 25.50 -2.38 14.86
N GLU A 199 26.53 -1.56 14.96
CA GLU A 199 26.44 -0.15 15.37
C GLU A 199 25.87 0.75 14.26
N THR A 200 25.96 0.33 12.98
CA THR A 200 25.37 1.09 11.86
C THR A 200 23.90 1.37 12.11
N PRO A 201 23.42 2.64 12.11
CA PRO A 201 22.03 2.97 12.36
C PRO A 201 21.06 2.32 11.38
N LEU A 202 19.89 1.90 11.84
CA LEU A 202 18.83 1.33 10.99
C LEU A 202 18.23 2.34 10.03
N GLU A 203 18.10 3.59 10.46
CA GLU A 203 17.45 4.67 9.70
C GLU A 203 16.10 4.25 9.08
N ALA A 204 15.29 3.52 9.85
CA ALA A 204 13.98 3.07 9.42
C ALA A 204 13.07 4.23 9.03
N ARG A 205 12.24 4.02 8.01
CA ARG A 205 11.17 4.94 7.59
C ARG A 205 9.83 4.24 7.71
N ILE A 206 8.83 4.97 8.15
CA ILE A 206 7.48 4.44 8.39
C ILE A 206 6.46 5.33 7.71
N VAL A 207 5.54 4.70 6.98
CA VAL A 207 4.36 5.36 6.40
C VAL A 207 3.11 4.67 6.93
N PHE A 208 2.23 5.43 7.58
CA PHE A 208 0.88 4.97 7.92
C PHE A 208 -0.11 5.46 6.88
N ALA A 209 -0.69 4.55 6.09
CA ALA A 209 -1.78 4.89 5.20
C ALA A 209 -3.12 4.65 5.92
N ILE A 210 -3.86 5.72 6.16
CA ILE A 210 -5.10 5.72 6.95
C ILE A 210 -6.21 6.51 6.24
N ARG A 211 -7.46 6.15 6.52
CA ARG A 211 -8.61 6.91 6.05
C ARG A 211 -8.73 8.24 6.81
N SER A 212 -9.11 9.31 6.11
CA SER A 212 -9.24 10.65 6.71
C SER A 212 -10.25 10.69 7.87
N ASP A 213 -11.37 9.95 7.79
CA ASP A 213 -12.37 9.84 8.85
C ASP A 213 -11.87 9.08 10.09
N ARG A 214 -10.75 8.36 9.98
CA ARG A 214 -10.12 7.57 11.05
C ARG A 214 -8.84 8.18 11.62
N MET A 215 -8.38 9.32 11.10
CA MET A 215 -7.15 9.99 11.58
C MET A 215 -7.14 10.29 13.07
N HIS A 216 -8.32 10.56 13.67
CA HIS A 216 -8.44 10.82 15.10
C HIS A 216 -7.94 9.64 15.97
N LEU A 217 -7.95 8.40 15.45
CA LEU A 217 -7.45 7.23 16.16
C LEU A 217 -5.94 7.29 16.41
N LEU A 218 -5.18 8.00 15.57
CA LEU A 218 -3.74 8.14 15.74
C LEU A 218 -3.33 8.80 17.05
N HIS A 219 -4.23 9.59 17.67
CA HIS A 219 -3.98 10.17 19.00
C HIS A 219 -3.71 9.11 20.08
N GLN A 220 -4.22 7.87 19.93
CA GLN A 220 -3.96 6.77 20.87
C GLN A 220 -2.48 6.33 20.86
N LEU A 221 -1.72 6.71 19.86
CA LEU A 221 -0.29 6.39 19.74
C LEU A 221 0.61 7.57 20.12
N ALA A 222 0.05 8.76 20.36
CA ALA A 222 0.81 10.01 20.52
C ALA A 222 1.74 10.01 21.75
N ASP A 223 1.38 9.31 22.81
CA ASP A 223 2.21 9.19 24.03
C ASP A 223 3.53 8.47 23.76
N THR A 224 3.54 7.52 22.82
CA THR A 224 4.72 6.73 22.47
C THR A 224 5.39 7.23 21.18
N LEU A 225 4.59 7.79 20.26
CA LEU A 225 5.03 8.34 18.99
C LEU A 225 4.65 9.84 18.90
N PRO A 226 5.32 10.73 19.62
CA PRO A 226 4.90 12.13 19.79
C PRO A 226 4.86 12.92 18.46
N ASN A 227 5.57 12.48 17.44
CA ASN A 227 5.61 13.12 16.12
C ASN A 227 4.62 12.53 15.09
N ILE A 228 3.71 11.63 15.51
CA ILE A 228 2.85 10.87 14.60
C ILE A 228 1.97 11.76 13.69
N LEU A 229 1.55 12.94 14.15
CA LEU A 229 0.72 13.88 13.39
C LEU A 229 1.51 15.05 12.80
N ARG A 230 2.84 15.00 12.82
CA ARG A 230 3.67 16.13 12.38
C ARG A 230 3.85 16.20 10.87
N HIS A 231 4.00 15.05 10.21
CA HIS A 231 4.30 14.95 8.79
C HIS A 231 3.17 14.21 8.08
N LEU A 232 2.24 15.00 7.54
CA LEU A 232 1.01 14.52 6.92
C LEU A 232 1.07 14.73 5.40
N TYR A 233 0.66 13.72 4.64
CA TYR A 233 0.44 13.80 3.21
C TYR A 233 -1.01 13.48 2.88
N GLU A 234 -1.76 14.44 2.35
CA GLU A 234 -3.14 14.25 1.92
C GLU A 234 -3.19 13.76 0.48
N LEU A 235 -3.68 12.53 0.29
CA LEU A 235 -4.02 12.07 -1.04
C LEU A 235 -5.41 12.55 -1.43
N ARG A 236 -5.48 13.37 -2.49
CA ARG A 236 -6.72 13.92 -3.03
C ARG A 236 -7.19 13.17 -4.26
N ALA A 237 -8.41 13.46 -4.70
CA ALA A 237 -8.91 13.03 -5.99
C ALA A 237 -8.00 13.54 -7.13
N LEU A 238 -8.00 12.85 -8.25
CA LEU A 238 -7.13 13.15 -9.40
C LEU A 238 -7.51 14.51 -10.00
N ARG A 239 -6.51 15.30 -10.37
CA ARG A 239 -6.74 16.48 -11.22
C ARG A 239 -7.21 16.04 -12.61
N PRO A 240 -7.91 16.86 -13.38
CA PRO A 240 -8.40 16.49 -14.72
C PRO A 240 -7.31 15.96 -15.67
N GLU A 241 -6.12 16.57 -15.64
CA GLU A 241 -4.98 16.14 -16.46
C GLU A 241 -4.43 14.78 -16.00
N ASP A 242 -4.37 14.52 -14.69
CA ASP A 242 -3.93 13.27 -14.10
C ASP A 242 -4.94 12.13 -14.36
N ALA A 243 -6.25 12.44 -14.27
CA ALA A 243 -7.31 11.52 -14.63
C ALA A 243 -7.26 11.15 -16.11
N ARG A 244 -6.99 12.12 -16.99
CA ARG A 244 -6.78 11.88 -18.42
C ARG A 244 -5.61 10.91 -18.64
N ALA A 245 -4.47 11.12 -17.99
CA ALA A 245 -3.32 10.23 -18.09
C ALA A 245 -3.68 8.82 -17.59
N ALA A 246 -4.37 8.69 -16.43
CA ALA A 246 -4.82 7.43 -15.88
C ALA A 246 -5.83 6.66 -16.75
N ILE A 247 -6.52 7.33 -17.69
CA ILE A 247 -7.43 6.70 -18.68
C ILE A 247 -6.67 6.31 -19.95
N VAL A 248 -5.85 7.21 -20.49
CA VAL A 248 -5.30 7.06 -21.84
C VAL A 248 -4.01 6.24 -21.87
N GLU A 249 -3.10 6.48 -20.94
CA GLU A 249 -1.77 5.87 -20.97
C GLU A 249 -1.82 4.34 -20.77
N PRO A 250 -2.61 3.77 -19.83
CA PRO A 250 -2.73 2.33 -19.70
C PRO A 250 -3.26 1.67 -20.97
N ALA A 251 -4.28 2.26 -21.62
CA ALA A 251 -4.91 1.72 -22.82
C ALA A 251 -3.91 1.47 -23.96
N GLN A 252 -2.90 2.35 -24.09
CA GLN A 252 -1.89 2.31 -25.14
C GLN A 252 -0.71 1.37 -24.82
N LYS A 253 -0.57 0.92 -23.57
CA LYS A 253 0.51 0.00 -23.19
C LYS A 253 0.37 -1.35 -23.89
N THR A 254 1.47 -1.80 -24.45
CA THR A 254 1.63 -3.17 -24.97
C THR A 254 2.23 -4.05 -23.88
N GLY A 255 1.85 -5.32 -23.84
CA GLY A 255 2.34 -6.27 -22.83
C GLY A 255 1.45 -7.49 -22.73
N GLU A 256 1.63 -8.27 -21.66
CA GLU A 256 0.86 -9.49 -21.40
C GLU A 256 -0.49 -9.18 -20.71
N PHE A 257 -1.38 -8.50 -21.42
CA PHE A 257 -2.73 -8.19 -20.97
C PHE A 257 -3.79 -9.09 -21.62
N CYS A 258 -5.01 -9.10 -21.07
CA CYS A 258 -6.16 -9.81 -21.67
C CYS A 258 -6.51 -9.28 -23.03
N THR A 259 -6.32 -7.99 -23.26
CA THR A 259 -6.73 -7.27 -24.46
C THR A 259 -5.50 -6.71 -25.21
N PRO A 260 -5.58 -6.53 -26.54
CA PRO A 260 -4.60 -5.71 -27.25
C PRO A 260 -4.65 -4.26 -26.77
N SER A 261 -3.62 -3.46 -27.08
CA SER A 261 -3.67 -2.02 -26.86
C SER A 261 -4.80 -1.38 -27.66
N PHE A 262 -5.42 -0.35 -27.10
CA PHE A 262 -6.55 0.34 -27.69
C PHE A 262 -6.46 1.85 -27.46
N THR A 263 -7.35 2.61 -28.09
CA THR A 263 -7.35 4.07 -28.00
C THR A 263 -8.74 4.61 -27.65
N TRP A 264 -8.75 5.80 -27.09
CA TRP A 264 -9.96 6.59 -26.81
C TRP A 264 -10.11 7.67 -27.86
N ALA A 265 -11.24 7.74 -28.56
CA ALA A 265 -11.57 8.88 -29.40
C ALA A 265 -11.80 10.12 -28.52
N ALA A 266 -11.37 11.29 -29.01
CA ALA A 266 -11.47 12.52 -28.21
C ALA A 266 -12.88 12.82 -27.65
N PRO A 267 -13.99 12.63 -28.42
CA PRO A 267 -15.34 12.81 -27.87
C PRO A 267 -15.68 11.81 -26.76
N ALA A 268 -15.24 10.54 -26.87
CA ALA A 268 -15.48 9.54 -25.85
C ALA A 268 -14.78 9.90 -24.54
N LEU A 269 -13.50 10.28 -24.64
CA LEU A 269 -12.71 10.71 -23.51
C LEU A 269 -13.29 11.95 -22.82
N SER A 270 -13.76 12.93 -23.61
CA SER A 270 -14.39 14.14 -23.06
C SER A 270 -15.70 13.82 -22.33
N ASN A 271 -16.52 12.92 -22.87
CA ASN A 271 -17.77 12.51 -22.22
C ASN A 271 -17.48 11.77 -20.90
N LEU A 272 -16.53 10.85 -20.89
CA LEU A 272 -16.15 10.11 -19.69
C LEU A 272 -15.57 11.05 -18.62
N LEU A 273 -14.65 11.92 -18.95
CA LEU A 273 -14.08 12.90 -18.01
C LEU A 273 -15.14 13.87 -17.51
N GLY A 274 -16.02 14.37 -18.39
CA GLY A 274 -17.12 15.26 -17.99
C GLY A 274 -18.10 14.62 -17.01
N TYR A 275 -18.33 13.33 -17.12
CA TYR A 275 -19.16 12.58 -16.17
C TYR A 275 -18.46 12.35 -14.82
N LEU A 276 -17.15 12.06 -14.85
CA LEU A 276 -16.36 11.73 -13.65
C LEU A 276 -15.95 12.94 -12.82
N GLN A 277 -15.94 14.13 -13.41
CA GLN A 277 -15.53 15.36 -12.72
C GLN A 277 -16.56 15.79 -11.68
N ASP A 278 -16.07 16.14 -10.48
CA ASP A 278 -16.86 16.72 -9.42
C ASP A 278 -16.72 18.26 -9.46
N PRO A 279 -17.76 19.01 -9.86
CA PRO A 279 -17.70 20.46 -9.91
C PRO A 279 -17.47 21.13 -8.56
N ASP A 280 -17.86 20.47 -7.47
CA ASP A 280 -17.75 20.97 -6.10
C ASP A 280 -16.34 20.74 -5.52
N ASP A 281 -15.52 19.87 -6.16
CA ASP A 281 -14.10 19.59 -5.79
C ASP A 281 -13.13 19.93 -6.95
N ASP A 282 -13.14 21.15 -7.44
CA ASP A 282 -12.21 21.64 -8.51
C ASP A 282 -12.20 20.73 -9.77
N ASN A 283 -13.33 20.16 -10.14
CA ASN A 283 -13.46 19.18 -11.22
C ASN A 283 -12.53 17.96 -11.07
N ARG A 284 -12.15 17.60 -9.86
CA ARG A 284 -11.35 16.42 -9.57
C ARG A 284 -12.13 15.14 -9.82
N VAL A 285 -11.41 14.07 -10.03
CA VAL A 285 -11.95 12.76 -10.41
C VAL A 285 -11.63 11.72 -9.33
N GLU A 286 -12.64 11.04 -8.82
CA GLU A 286 -12.44 9.92 -7.90
C GLU A 286 -11.84 8.71 -8.62
N ALA A 287 -10.69 8.25 -8.13
CA ALA A 287 -9.93 7.18 -8.76
C ALA A 287 -10.71 5.85 -8.87
N ILE A 288 -11.57 5.55 -7.89
CA ILE A 288 -12.32 4.29 -7.88
C ILE A 288 -13.37 4.23 -8.98
N LEU A 289 -14.11 5.32 -9.24
CA LEU A 289 -15.12 5.38 -10.31
C LEU A 289 -14.44 5.34 -11.68
N LEU A 290 -13.33 6.06 -11.85
CA LEU A 290 -12.52 6.02 -13.06
C LEU A 290 -12.08 4.59 -13.38
N GLN A 291 -11.48 3.91 -12.41
CA GLN A 291 -10.96 2.55 -12.60
C GLN A 291 -12.09 1.56 -12.90
N LEU A 292 -13.23 1.69 -12.24
CA LEU A 292 -14.40 0.86 -12.47
C LEU A 292 -14.91 0.97 -13.91
N LEU A 293 -15.12 2.20 -14.37
CA LEU A 293 -15.61 2.45 -15.73
C LEU A 293 -14.58 2.03 -16.79
N CYS A 294 -13.31 2.34 -16.61
CA CYS A 294 -12.27 1.94 -17.54
C CYS A 294 -12.13 0.42 -17.64
N GLN A 295 -12.20 -0.33 -16.51
CA GLN A 295 -12.21 -1.78 -16.50
C GLN A 295 -13.43 -2.31 -17.26
N TYR A 296 -14.62 -1.77 -17.00
CA TYR A 296 -15.85 -2.17 -17.70
C TYR A 296 -15.71 -2.00 -19.22
N PHE A 297 -15.19 -0.87 -19.69
CA PHE A 297 -15.02 -0.62 -21.11
C PHE A 297 -13.96 -1.52 -21.74
N GLU A 298 -12.83 -1.75 -21.04
CA GLU A 298 -11.82 -2.71 -21.52
C GLU A 298 -12.42 -4.11 -21.64
N GLU A 299 -13.16 -4.59 -20.64
CA GLU A 299 -13.80 -5.91 -20.65
C GLU A 299 -14.90 -6.02 -21.72
N LYS A 300 -15.85 -5.07 -21.75
CA LYS A 300 -17.04 -5.20 -22.61
C LYS A 300 -16.80 -4.82 -24.05
N LEU A 301 -16.01 -3.78 -24.31
CA LEU A 301 -15.83 -3.25 -25.65
C LEU A 301 -14.58 -3.81 -26.32
N VAL A 302 -13.46 -3.90 -25.60
CA VAL A 302 -12.21 -4.36 -26.22
C VAL A 302 -12.12 -5.89 -26.21
N ASP A 303 -12.33 -6.53 -25.05
CA ASP A 303 -12.23 -8.00 -24.94
C ASP A 303 -13.39 -8.72 -25.64
N GLN A 304 -14.64 -8.37 -25.29
CA GLN A 304 -15.80 -9.10 -25.79
C GLN A 304 -16.23 -8.69 -27.22
N GLN A 305 -16.07 -7.41 -27.61
CA GLN A 305 -16.48 -6.92 -28.93
C GLN A 305 -15.29 -6.71 -29.91
N GLY A 306 -14.04 -6.82 -29.44
CA GLY A 306 -12.84 -6.70 -30.27
C GLY A 306 -12.56 -5.28 -30.76
N LEU A 307 -13.07 -4.23 -30.09
CA LEU A 307 -12.84 -2.86 -30.51
C LEU A 307 -11.40 -2.44 -30.18
N THR A 308 -10.76 -1.77 -31.14
CA THR A 308 -9.42 -1.16 -30.96
C THR A 308 -9.49 0.33 -30.66
N GLN A 309 -10.66 0.94 -30.81
CA GLN A 309 -10.92 2.34 -30.46
C GLN A 309 -12.30 2.49 -29.82
N ILE A 310 -12.34 3.14 -28.66
CA ILE A 310 -13.59 3.46 -27.96
C ILE A 310 -14.08 4.82 -28.41
N GLU A 311 -15.27 4.85 -29.04
CA GLU A 311 -15.95 6.06 -29.53
C GLU A 311 -17.12 6.43 -28.60
N ALA A 312 -17.59 7.70 -28.67
CA ALA A 312 -18.68 8.20 -27.84
C ALA A 312 -19.97 7.38 -27.93
N ARG A 313 -20.27 6.83 -29.12
CA ARG A 313 -21.44 5.96 -29.34
C ARG A 313 -21.39 4.61 -28.56
N HIS A 314 -20.23 4.21 -28.08
CA HIS A 314 -20.02 2.96 -27.36
C HIS A 314 -20.22 3.07 -25.84
N LEU A 315 -20.29 4.30 -25.30
CA LEU A 315 -20.20 4.52 -23.86
C LEU A 315 -21.49 4.14 -23.08
N GLY A 316 -22.68 4.27 -23.69
CA GLY A 316 -23.92 3.99 -22.98
C GLY A 316 -24.19 4.97 -21.81
N GLU A 317 -25.08 4.56 -20.90
CA GLU A 317 -25.44 5.34 -19.71
C GLU A 317 -24.54 4.95 -18.53
N PHE A 318 -23.70 5.87 -18.05
CA PHE A 318 -22.71 5.60 -17.01
C PHE A 318 -23.34 5.18 -15.67
N GLU A 319 -24.45 5.81 -15.26
CA GLU A 319 -25.17 5.46 -14.03
C GLU A 319 -25.62 4.00 -14.07
N GLN A 320 -26.16 3.55 -15.20
CA GLN A 320 -26.62 2.16 -15.38
C GLN A 320 -25.45 1.18 -15.30
N ILE A 321 -24.27 1.55 -15.84
CA ILE A 321 -23.08 0.71 -15.77
C ILE A 321 -22.66 0.53 -14.32
N ILE A 322 -22.64 1.62 -13.55
CA ILE A 322 -22.26 1.61 -12.14
C ILE A 322 -23.27 0.82 -11.30
N GLU A 323 -24.57 1.05 -11.50
CA GLU A 323 -25.63 0.32 -10.81
C GLU A 323 -25.55 -1.20 -11.09
N ASN A 324 -25.42 -1.59 -12.35
CA ASN A 324 -25.28 -2.99 -12.74
C ASN A 324 -24.05 -3.63 -12.10
N TYR A 325 -22.92 -2.93 -12.09
CA TYR A 325 -21.71 -3.40 -11.41
C TYR A 325 -21.94 -3.66 -9.93
N TYR A 326 -22.59 -2.74 -9.21
CA TYR A 326 -22.91 -2.94 -7.79
C TYR A 326 -23.88 -4.09 -7.59
N HIS A 327 -24.90 -4.24 -8.43
CA HIS A 327 -25.86 -5.35 -8.37
C HIS A 327 -25.17 -6.70 -8.56
N ASP A 328 -24.30 -6.83 -9.55
CA ASP A 328 -23.56 -8.06 -9.82
C ASP A 328 -22.65 -8.44 -8.65
N LYS A 329 -21.93 -7.45 -8.08
CA LYS A 329 -21.05 -7.66 -6.94
C LYS A 329 -21.81 -7.97 -5.65
N LEU A 330 -22.94 -7.31 -5.38
CA LEU A 330 -23.81 -7.62 -4.25
C LEU A 330 -24.47 -8.98 -4.41
N GLY A 331 -24.86 -9.34 -5.65
CA GLY A 331 -25.43 -10.65 -6.00
C GLY A 331 -24.47 -11.81 -5.74
N SER A 332 -23.17 -11.59 -5.88
CA SER A 332 -22.12 -12.60 -5.68
C SER A 332 -21.69 -12.78 -4.21
N LEU A 333 -22.16 -11.92 -3.28
CA LEU A 333 -21.81 -12.03 -1.85
C LEU A 333 -22.69 -13.08 -1.15
N PRO A 334 -22.13 -13.90 -0.23
CA PRO A 334 -22.92 -14.75 0.66
C PRO A 334 -23.94 -13.94 1.45
N ASN A 335 -25.14 -14.51 1.66
CA ASN A 335 -26.29 -13.81 2.29
C ASN A 335 -25.95 -13.15 3.64
N GLU A 336 -25.06 -13.73 4.44
CA GLU A 336 -24.62 -13.16 5.73
C GLU A 336 -23.85 -11.83 5.62
N ARG A 337 -23.34 -11.49 4.45
CA ARG A 337 -22.63 -10.22 4.21
C ARG A 337 -23.50 -9.16 3.51
N ARG A 338 -24.65 -9.55 2.95
CA ARG A 338 -25.59 -8.62 2.30
C ARG A 338 -26.25 -7.68 3.32
N ASP A 339 -26.64 -8.21 4.49
CA ASP A 339 -27.36 -7.44 5.53
C ASP A 339 -26.50 -6.38 6.23
N ARG A 340 -25.17 -6.52 6.21
CA ARG A 340 -24.25 -5.54 6.83
C ARG A 340 -23.91 -4.33 5.95
N LYS A 341 -24.22 -4.37 4.65
CA LYS A 341 -23.94 -3.28 3.70
C LYS A 341 -25.16 -2.47 3.31
N SER A 342 -26.37 -2.88 3.70
CA SER A 342 -27.61 -2.12 3.48
C SER A 342 -27.85 -1.01 4.52
N VAL A 343 -26.90 -0.72 5.40
CA VAL A 343 -26.96 0.30 6.45
C VAL A 343 -25.74 1.20 6.37
N VAL A 344 -25.52 1.83 5.20
CA VAL A 344 -24.67 3.03 5.07
C VAL A 344 -25.24 3.87 3.94
#